data_74bf2861daba96bc67b7217eebbfff4e
#
_entry.id   74bf2861daba96bc67b7217eebbfff4e
#
_cell.length_a   1.000
_cell.length_b   1.000
_cell.length_c   1.000
_cell.angle_alpha   90.00
_cell.angle_beta   90.00
_cell.angle_gamma   90.00
#
_symmetry.space_group_name_H-M   'P 1'
#
loop_
_entity.id
_entity.type
_entity.pdbx_description
1 polymer ?
#
loop_
_entity_poly.entity_id
_entity_poly.type
_entity_poly.pdbx_seq_one_letter_code
_entity_poly.pdbx_strand_id
1 'polypeptide(L)'
;QVGTDAIGAALIDELGASGADVGCVRRGGRSGTIIVLVDHLGERTMLTDRAACLDLTRPDRSWLDGVSTLHVPFYSFTDRPLADTATTVIGWAHELDVRVSIDVSSVAVIEQLGAAQVVGMLDELRPDVVMANGDEAAALDITGPLAGAVSVVKHGGDPVRVYAGSERIVISVPLIESVTDTTGAGDAFAAGYLTAGDVDLEQATVAGCQAAARLLTAR
;
A
#
# COMPACT_ATOMS: atom_id res chain seq x y z
N GLN A 1 11.20 -1.18 9.12
CA GLN A 1 12.47 -0.86 9.80
C GLN A 1 12.98 0.50 9.33
N VAL A 2 13.58 1.26 10.23
CA VAL A 2 14.22 2.57 9.94
C VAL A 2 15.67 2.53 10.40
N GLY A 3 16.47 3.51 9.95
CA GLY A 3 17.85 3.65 10.36
C GLY A 3 18.01 4.05 11.83
N THR A 4 19.25 3.94 12.33
CA THR A 4 19.65 4.45 13.65
C THR A 4 20.10 5.92 13.60
N ASP A 5 20.02 6.54 12.43
CA ASP A 5 20.38 7.93 12.14
C ASP A 5 19.29 8.92 12.55
N ALA A 6 19.55 10.22 12.33
CA ALA A 6 18.61 11.30 12.64
C ALA A 6 17.32 11.22 11.82
N ILE A 7 17.39 10.71 10.57
CA ILE A 7 16.23 10.55 9.70
C ILE A 7 15.32 9.49 10.31
N GLY A 8 15.87 8.33 10.71
CA GLY A 8 15.09 7.28 11.35
C GLY A 8 14.44 7.71 12.66
N ALA A 9 15.12 8.54 13.46
CA ALA A 9 14.55 9.14 14.67
C ALA A 9 13.36 10.06 14.32
N ALA A 10 13.54 10.98 13.37
CA ALA A 10 12.49 11.91 12.95
C ALA A 10 11.25 11.20 12.40
N LEU A 11 11.43 10.11 11.62
CA LEU A 11 10.31 9.31 11.10
C LEU A 11 9.50 8.66 12.23
N ILE A 12 10.17 8.14 13.28
CA ILE A 12 9.48 7.55 14.43
C ILE A 12 8.72 8.62 15.21
N ASP A 13 9.34 9.77 15.43
CA ASP A 13 8.74 10.89 16.16
C ASP A 13 7.49 11.42 15.42
N GLU A 14 7.56 11.54 14.09
CA GLU A 14 6.44 11.99 13.24
C GLU A 14 5.28 10.97 13.26
N LEU A 15 5.58 9.68 13.11
CA LEU A 15 4.58 8.62 13.20
C LEU A 15 3.90 8.61 14.58
N GLY A 16 4.70 8.69 15.66
CA GLY A 16 4.17 8.75 17.02
C GLY A 16 3.32 9.98 17.26
N ALA A 17 3.73 11.15 16.75
CA ALA A 17 2.96 12.39 16.84
C ALA A 17 1.62 12.32 16.09
N SER A 18 1.53 11.50 15.03
CA SER A 18 0.28 11.24 14.31
C SER A 18 -0.67 10.29 15.05
N GLY A 19 -0.26 9.73 16.20
CA GLY A 19 -1.04 8.77 16.99
C GLY A 19 -0.80 7.31 16.62
N ALA A 20 0.14 7.00 15.72
CA ALA A 20 0.48 5.62 15.38
C ALA A 20 1.28 4.97 16.52
N ASP A 21 1.02 3.68 16.77
CA ASP A 21 1.87 2.88 17.66
C ASP A 21 3.18 2.53 16.94
N VAL A 22 4.28 3.03 17.45
CA VAL A 22 5.63 2.81 16.91
C VAL A 22 6.40 1.71 17.65
N GLY A 23 5.77 1.00 18.58
CA GLY A 23 6.42 -0.03 19.40
C GLY A 23 7.01 -1.18 18.61
N CYS A 24 6.43 -1.48 17.45
CA CYS A 24 6.92 -2.52 16.55
C CYS A 24 7.99 -2.04 15.55
N VAL A 25 8.32 -0.74 15.52
CA VAL A 25 9.31 -0.21 14.58
C VAL A 25 10.71 -0.67 14.96
N ARG A 26 11.36 -1.43 14.08
CA ARG A 26 12.73 -1.86 14.25
C ARG A 26 13.72 -0.78 13.78
N ARG A 27 14.86 -0.68 14.46
CA ARG A 27 15.93 0.28 14.13
C ARG A 27 17.21 -0.46 13.79
N GLY A 28 17.85 -0.11 12.68
CA GLY A 28 19.11 -0.73 12.26
C GLY A 28 19.63 -0.10 10.98
N GLY A 29 20.94 -0.04 10.82
CA GLY A 29 21.56 0.50 9.61
C GLY A 29 21.30 1.98 9.38
N ARG A 30 21.25 2.37 8.11
CA ARG A 30 20.98 3.72 7.60
C ARG A 30 19.54 3.80 7.07
N SER A 31 18.85 4.91 7.30
CA SER A 31 17.50 5.13 6.76
C SER A 31 17.49 5.12 5.23
N GLY A 32 16.44 4.57 4.66
CA GLY A 32 16.17 4.67 3.23
C GLY A 32 15.91 6.12 2.82
N THR A 33 16.25 6.44 1.59
CA THR A 33 16.05 7.78 1.02
C THR A 33 15.58 7.67 -0.43
N ILE A 34 14.75 8.61 -0.85
CA ILE A 34 14.30 8.74 -2.24
C ILE A 34 14.61 10.16 -2.70
N ILE A 35 15.32 10.27 -3.81
CA ILE A 35 15.49 11.56 -4.51
C ILE A 35 14.44 11.59 -5.62
N VAL A 36 13.56 12.58 -5.58
CA VAL A 36 12.53 12.79 -6.60
C VAL A 36 12.96 13.93 -7.49
N LEU A 37 13.19 13.64 -8.77
CA LEU A 37 13.41 14.63 -9.80
C LEU A 37 12.08 14.93 -10.47
N VAL A 38 11.67 16.18 -10.48
CA VAL A 38 10.42 16.63 -11.12
C VAL A 38 10.80 17.48 -12.34
N ASP A 39 10.34 17.11 -13.51
CA ASP A 39 10.58 17.88 -14.74
C ASP A 39 9.56 19.03 -14.91
N HIS A 40 9.68 19.77 -15.99
CA HIS A 40 8.82 20.92 -16.30
C HIS A 40 7.36 20.53 -16.66
N LEU A 41 7.08 19.26 -16.90
CA LEU A 41 5.76 18.72 -17.14
C LEU A 41 5.12 18.15 -15.86
N GLY A 42 5.88 18.13 -14.74
CA GLY A 42 5.45 17.52 -13.48
C GLY A 42 5.71 16.02 -13.40
N GLU A 43 6.38 15.44 -14.40
CA GLU A 43 6.76 14.02 -14.38
C GLU A 43 7.84 13.77 -13.33
N ARG A 44 7.73 12.63 -12.63
CA ARG A 44 8.58 12.30 -11.51
C ARG A 44 9.49 11.12 -11.81
N THR A 45 10.80 11.33 -11.70
CA THR A 45 11.79 10.26 -11.69
C THR A 45 12.24 10.02 -10.26
N MET A 46 12.11 8.80 -9.77
CA MET A 46 12.48 8.42 -8.41
C MET A 46 13.79 7.64 -8.39
N LEU A 47 14.80 8.18 -7.70
CA LEU A 47 16.05 7.49 -7.41
C LEU A 47 15.96 6.96 -5.99
N THR A 48 15.65 5.68 -5.84
CA THR A 48 15.34 5.06 -4.55
C THR A 48 16.53 4.28 -4.01
N ASP A 49 16.90 4.58 -2.76
CA ASP A 49 17.79 3.77 -1.93
C ASP A 49 16.99 3.30 -0.71
N ARG A 50 16.66 2.02 -0.67
CA ARG A 50 15.80 1.44 0.37
C ARG A 50 16.52 1.13 1.66
N ALA A 51 17.85 0.95 1.63
CA ALA A 51 18.72 0.76 2.79
C ALA A 51 18.11 -0.14 3.90
N ALA A 52 18.03 0.33 5.14
CA ALA A 52 17.50 -0.42 6.28
C ALA A 52 16.06 -0.95 6.09
N CYS A 53 15.28 -0.39 5.17
CA CYS A 53 13.93 -0.92 4.89
C CYS A 53 13.99 -2.36 4.38
N LEU A 54 15.08 -2.77 3.69
CA LEU A 54 15.27 -4.12 3.19
C LEU A 54 15.75 -5.12 4.26
N ASP A 55 16.34 -4.62 5.35
CA ASP A 55 17.01 -5.45 6.37
C ASP A 55 16.06 -5.96 7.46
N LEU A 56 14.76 -5.77 7.32
CA LEU A 56 13.79 -6.23 8.31
C LEU A 56 13.81 -7.77 8.40
N THR A 57 14.27 -8.25 9.54
CA THR A 57 14.37 -9.68 9.87
C THR A 57 13.72 -9.96 11.21
N ARG A 58 13.65 -11.25 11.59
CA ARG A 58 13.12 -11.72 12.87
C ARG A 58 11.73 -11.14 13.14
N PRO A 59 10.75 -11.47 12.31
CA PRO A 59 9.37 -11.06 12.58
C PRO A 59 8.93 -11.57 13.94
N ASP A 60 8.03 -10.83 14.57
CA ASP A 60 7.49 -11.16 15.88
C ASP A 60 5.97 -11.29 15.72
N ARG A 61 5.41 -12.42 16.14
CA ARG A 61 3.98 -12.68 16.00
C ARG A 61 3.12 -11.68 16.78
N SER A 62 3.66 -11.10 17.85
CA SER A 62 3.00 -10.06 18.62
C SER A 62 2.73 -8.77 17.85
N TRP A 63 3.35 -8.58 16.67
CA TRP A 63 3.00 -7.44 15.79
C TRP A 63 1.55 -7.48 15.31
N LEU A 64 0.92 -8.66 15.38
CA LEU A 64 -0.47 -8.86 14.98
C LEU A 64 -1.46 -8.89 16.17
N ASP A 65 -0.99 -8.64 17.39
CA ASP A 65 -1.86 -8.63 18.56
C ASP A 65 -2.88 -7.48 18.47
N GLY A 66 -4.17 -7.83 18.41
CA GLY A 66 -5.26 -6.86 18.28
C GLY A 66 -5.39 -6.19 16.91
N VAL A 67 -4.63 -6.67 15.91
CA VAL A 67 -4.70 -6.17 14.54
C VAL A 67 -5.87 -6.82 13.81
N SER A 68 -6.71 -6.03 13.17
CA SER A 68 -7.81 -6.52 12.31
C SER A 68 -7.42 -6.59 10.83
N THR A 69 -6.46 -5.77 10.40
CA THR A 69 -6.02 -5.70 9.00
C THR A 69 -4.52 -5.48 8.92
N LEU A 70 -3.84 -6.30 8.14
CA LEU A 70 -2.44 -6.13 7.76
C LEU A 70 -2.38 -5.57 6.33
N HIS A 71 -1.76 -4.40 6.15
CA HIS A 71 -1.55 -3.79 4.83
C HIS A 71 -0.06 -3.84 4.46
N VAL A 72 0.25 -4.36 3.26
CA VAL A 72 1.63 -4.54 2.80
C VAL A 72 1.77 -4.02 1.36
N PRO A 73 2.72 -3.12 1.08
CA PRO A 73 3.03 -2.74 -0.29
C PRO A 73 3.79 -3.87 -1.00
N PHE A 74 3.44 -4.16 -2.27
CA PHE A 74 3.96 -5.30 -3.02
C PHE A 74 5.50 -5.28 -3.17
N TYR A 75 6.12 -4.12 -3.24
CA TYR A 75 7.58 -4.03 -3.29
C TYR A 75 8.28 -4.61 -2.04
N SER A 76 7.54 -4.96 -0.98
CA SER A 76 8.10 -5.68 0.18
C SER A 76 8.47 -7.13 -0.13
N PHE A 77 8.04 -7.65 -1.28
CA PHE A 77 8.31 -9.03 -1.71
C PHE A 77 9.41 -9.15 -2.77
N THR A 78 10.05 -8.04 -3.18
CA THR A 78 11.06 -8.05 -4.25
C THR A 78 12.45 -8.44 -3.78
N ASP A 79 12.78 -8.16 -2.53
CA ASP A 79 14.15 -8.31 -2.02
C ASP A 79 14.18 -9.00 -0.66
N ARG A 80 15.14 -9.94 -0.49
CA ARG A 80 15.41 -10.57 0.79
C ARG A 80 16.39 -9.73 1.62
N PRO A 81 16.28 -9.77 2.95
CA PRO A 81 15.43 -10.62 3.80
C PRO A 81 14.00 -10.10 4.03
N LEU A 82 13.66 -8.88 3.58
CA LEU A 82 12.34 -8.30 3.80
C LEU A 82 11.21 -9.19 3.25
N ALA A 83 11.38 -9.76 2.05
CA ALA A 83 10.38 -10.62 1.42
C ALA A 83 10.04 -11.85 2.30
N ASP A 84 11.06 -12.49 2.88
CA ASP A 84 10.87 -13.63 3.77
C ASP A 84 10.11 -13.23 5.04
N THR A 85 10.44 -12.05 5.59
CA THR A 85 9.75 -11.50 6.76
C THR A 85 8.29 -11.17 6.44
N ALA A 86 8.03 -10.48 5.34
CA ALA A 86 6.67 -10.09 4.94
C ALA A 86 5.79 -11.32 4.69
N THR A 87 6.31 -12.33 3.98
CA THR A 87 5.61 -13.60 3.74
C THR A 87 5.31 -14.34 5.04
N THR A 88 6.25 -14.35 5.98
CA THR A 88 6.05 -14.97 7.30
C THR A 88 4.92 -14.28 8.07
N VAL A 89 4.90 -12.95 8.09
CA VAL A 89 3.88 -12.17 8.80
C VAL A 89 2.50 -12.36 8.16
N ILE A 90 2.41 -12.43 6.83
CA ILE A 90 1.15 -12.75 6.13
C ILE A 90 0.66 -14.17 6.49
N GLY A 91 1.57 -15.15 6.56
CA GLY A 91 1.21 -16.49 7.01
C GLY A 91 0.57 -16.50 8.41
N TRP A 92 1.13 -15.73 9.33
CA TRP A 92 0.54 -15.56 10.68
C TRP A 92 -0.77 -14.78 10.66
N ALA A 93 -0.91 -13.79 9.78
CA ALA A 93 -2.15 -13.05 9.61
C ALA A 93 -3.30 -14.00 9.22
N HIS A 94 -3.07 -14.89 8.26
CA HIS A 94 -4.06 -15.92 7.88
C HIS A 94 -4.39 -16.89 9.02
N GLU A 95 -3.39 -17.31 9.81
CA GLU A 95 -3.62 -18.17 10.99
C GLU A 95 -4.44 -17.50 12.10
N LEU A 96 -4.44 -16.17 12.15
CA LEU A 96 -5.11 -15.34 13.15
C LEU A 96 -6.41 -14.69 12.64
N ASP A 97 -6.85 -15.06 11.43
CA ASP A 97 -7.99 -14.45 10.73
C ASP A 97 -7.86 -12.91 10.59
N VAL A 98 -6.62 -12.40 10.50
CA VAL A 98 -6.33 -11.00 10.21
C VAL A 98 -6.44 -10.77 8.72
N ARG A 99 -7.25 -9.81 8.31
CA ARG A 99 -7.47 -9.43 6.91
C ARG A 99 -6.16 -8.94 6.27
N VAL A 100 -5.80 -9.46 5.10
CA VAL A 100 -4.59 -9.08 4.37
C VAL A 100 -4.92 -8.20 3.18
N SER A 101 -4.31 -7.02 3.13
CA SER A 101 -4.41 -6.10 1.99
C SER A 101 -3.03 -5.89 1.37
N ILE A 102 -2.94 -5.97 0.05
CA ILE A 102 -1.72 -5.68 -0.70
C ILE A 102 -1.98 -4.54 -1.68
N ASP A 103 -1.16 -3.47 -1.62
CA ASP A 103 -1.11 -2.45 -2.67
C ASP A 103 -0.01 -2.80 -3.68
N VAL A 104 -0.33 -2.82 -4.96
CA VAL A 104 0.62 -3.18 -6.05
C VAL A 104 1.81 -2.22 -6.10
N SER A 105 1.56 -0.95 -5.85
CA SER A 105 2.52 0.11 -5.51
C SER A 105 3.54 0.51 -6.60
N SER A 106 3.77 -0.27 -7.67
CA SER A 106 4.83 0.08 -8.63
C SER A 106 4.72 -0.64 -9.98
N VAL A 107 4.46 0.13 -11.03
CA VAL A 107 4.57 -0.36 -12.43
C VAL A 107 5.99 -0.87 -12.72
N ALA A 108 7.03 -0.19 -12.23
CA ALA A 108 8.42 -0.61 -12.45
C ALA A 108 8.72 -2.01 -11.87
N VAL A 109 8.11 -2.38 -10.75
CA VAL A 109 8.22 -3.74 -10.20
C VAL A 109 7.50 -4.75 -11.08
N ILE A 110 6.33 -4.41 -11.63
CA ILE A 110 5.60 -5.27 -12.57
C ILE A 110 6.43 -5.49 -13.85
N GLU A 111 7.03 -4.43 -14.38
CA GLU A 111 7.89 -4.52 -15.58
C GLU A 111 9.14 -5.36 -15.32
N GLN A 112 9.75 -5.21 -14.15
CA GLN A 112 10.96 -5.95 -13.77
C GLN A 112 10.70 -7.45 -13.60
N LEU A 113 9.61 -7.82 -12.92
CA LEU A 113 9.27 -9.22 -12.62
C LEU A 113 8.46 -9.89 -13.74
N GLY A 114 7.68 -9.11 -14.47
CA GLY A 114 6.67 -9.57 -15.40
C GLY A 114 5.30 -9.80 -14.73
N ALA A 115 4.23 -9.40 -15.41
CA ALA A 115 2.86 -9.46 -14.90
C ALA A 115 2.46 -10.85 -14.40
N ALA A 116 2.80 -11.91 -15.17
CA ALA A 116 2.46 -13.29 -14.79
C ALA A 116 3.11 -13.72 -13.46
N GLN A 117 4.36 -13.28 -13.19
CA GLN A 117 5.03 -13.58 -11.93
C GLN A 117 4.39 -12.82 -10.78
N VAL A 118 4.05 -11.54 -10.98
CA VAL A 118 3.36 -10.73 -9.94
C VAL A 118 2.01 -11.35 -9.59
N VAL A 119 1.22 -11.76 -10.59
CA VAL A 119 -0.07 -12.46 -10.36
C VAL A 119 0.15 -13.77 -9.60
N GLY A 120 1.13 -14.58 -10.00
CA GLY A 120 1.45 -15.83 -9.30
C GLY A 120 1.87 -15.62 -7.84
N MET A 121 2.64 -14.57 -7.56
CA MET A 121 3.00 -14.20 -6.18
C MET A 121 1.77 -13.76 -5.37
N LEU A 122 0.87 -12.98 -5.96
CA LEU A 122 -0.39 -12.59 -5.31
C LEU A 122 -1.28 -13.81 -5.02
N ASP A 123 -1.36 -14.78 -5.96
CA ASP A 123 -2.08 -16.04 -5.73
C ASP A 123 -1.51 -16.84 -4.56
N GLU A 124 -0.18 -16.89 -4.40
CA GLU A 124 0.48 -17.55 -3.28
C GLU A 124 0.25 -16.82 -1.95
N LEU A 125 0.29 -15.48 -1.97
CA LEU A 125 0.10 -14.62 -0.80
C LEU A 125 -1.36 -14.57 -0.34
N ARG A 126 -2.33 -14.87 -1.21
CA ARG A 126 -3.77 -14.93 -0.94
C ARG A 126 -4.31 -13.71 -0.17
N PRO A 127 -4.14 -12.47 -0.68
CA PRO A 127 -4.70 -11.30 -0.03
C PRO A 127 -6.22 -11.31 -0.09
N ASP A 128 -6.88 -10.67 0.88
CA ASP A 128 -8.32 -10.39 0.84
C ASP A 128 -8.63 -9.19 -0.05
N VAL A 129 -7.69 -8.24 -0.12
CA VAL A 129 -7.81 -7.02 -0.93
C VAL A 129 -6.54 -6.77 -1.70
N VAL A 130 -6.66 -6.50 -3.01
CA VAL A 130 -5.59 -5.97 -3.84
C VAL A 130 -5.95 -4.56 -4.26
N MET A 131 -5.06 -3.61 -4.01
CA MET A 131 -5.20 -2.22 -4.45
C MET A 131 -4.20 -1.92 -5.56
N ALA A 132 -4.64 -1.19 -6.57
CA ALA A 132 -3.79 -0.74 -7.67
C ALA A 132 -4.22 0.64 -8.14
N ASN A 133 -3.31 1.39 -8.75
CA ASN A 133 -3.68 2.55 -9.55
C ASN A 133 -4.01 2.13 -11.00
N GLY A 134 -4.40 3.09 -11.85
CA GLY A 134 -4.80 2.80 -13.23
C GLY A 134 -3.70 2.17 -14.08
N ASP A 135 -2.46 2.64 -13.93
CA ASP A 135 -1.31 2.15 -14.69
C ASP A 135 -0.89 0.74 -14.25
N GLU A 136 -0.89 0.49 -12.95
CA GLU A 136 -0.65 -0.83 -12.36
C GLU A 136 -1.74 -1.83 -12.78
N ALA A 137 -3.01 -1.38 -12.76
CA ALA A 137 -4.13 -2.19 -13.19
C ALA A 137 -4.05 -2.54 -14.69
N ALA A 138 -3.61 -1.59 -15.53
CA ALA A 138 -3.38 -1.84 -16.94
C ALA A 138 -2.20 -2.82 -17.16
N ALA A 139 -1.11 -2.67 -16.41
CA ALA A 139 0.06 -3.55 -16.51
C ALA A 139 -0.24 -5.00 -16.07
N LEU A 140 -1.19 -5.20 -15.15
CA LEU A 140 -1.65 -6.52 -14.68
C LEU A 140 -2.94 -7.01 -15.35
N ASP A 141 -3.51 -6.25 -16.31
CA ASP A 141 -4.79 -6.54 -16.97
C ASP A 141 -5.95 -6.77 -15.96
N ILE A 142 -6.05 -5.90 -14.93
CA ILE A 142 -7.07 -6.05 -13.89
C ILE A 142 -8.44 -5.64 -14.44
N THR A 143 -9.23 -6.61 -14.85
CA THR A 143 -10.60 -6.44 -15.35
C THR A 143 -11.64 -7.15 -14.47
N GLY A 144 -11.20 -7.78 -13.39
CA GLY A 144 -11.98 -8.54 -12.41
C GLY A 144 -11.23 -8.71 -11.09
N PRO A 145 -11.71 -9.58 -10.19
CA PRO A 145 -10.98 -9.98 -8.98
C PRO A 145 -9.62 -10.58 -9.34
N LEU A 146 -8.55 -10.04 -8.80
CA LEU A 146 -7.18 -10.53 -8.99
C LEU A 146 -6.83 -11.47 -7.83
N ALA A 147 -6.27 -12.63 -8.11
CA ALA A 147 -5.91 -13.63 -7.09
C ALA A 147 -7.09 -14.03 -6.16
N GLY A 148 -8.32 -13.95 -6.64
CA GLY A 148 -9.53 -14.19 -5.83
C GLY A 148 -9.87 -13.08 -4.83
N ALA A 149 -9.05 -12.05 -4.70
CA ALA A 149 -9.22 -10.93 -3.80
C ALA A 149 -10.24 -9.90 -4.32
N VAL A 150 -10.76 -9.07 -3.42
CA VAL A 150 -11.41 -7.82 -3.82
C VAL A 150 -10.36 -6.93 -4.46
N SER A 151 -10.54 -6.58 -5.75
CA SER A 151 -9.62 -5.69 -6.47
C SER A 151 -10.16 -4.27 -6.49
N VAL A 152 -9.38 -3.32 -5.98
CA VAL A 152 -9.72 -1.90 -5.89
C VAL A 152 -8.78 -1.11 -6.80
N VAL A 153 -9.31 -0.54 -7.87
CA VAL A 153 -8.53 0.21 -8.87
C VAL A 153 -8.81 1.69 -8.77
N LYS A 154 -7.80 2.45 -8.42
CA LYS A 154 -7.81 3.91 -8.24
C LYS A 154 -7.37 4.59 -9.54
N HIS A 155 -8.11 5.58 -10.01
CA HIS A 155 -7.82 6.28 -11.27
C HIS A 155 -7.62 7.80 -11.08
N GLY A 156 -7.02 8.22 -9.97
CA GLY A 156 -6.82 9.64 -9.67
C GLY A 156 -8.15 10.39 -9.52
N GLY A 157 -8.43 11.32 -10.42
CA GLY A 157 -9.69 12.08 -10.45
C GLY A 157 -10.88 11.33 -11.07
N ASP A 158 -10.64 10.20 -11.72
CA ASP A 158 -11.68 9.36 -12.30
C ASP A 158 -12.25 8.37 -11.27
N PRO A 159 -13.45 7.79 -11.56
CA PRO A 159 -14.11 6.88 -10.63
C PRO A 159 -13.26 5.66 -10.24
N VAL A 160 -13.27 5.32 -8.95
CA VAL A 160 -12.69 4.08 -8.44
C VAL A 160 -13.55 2.90 -8.87
N ARG A 161 -12.89 1.82 -9.30
CA ARG A 161 -13.55 0.56 -9.66
C ARG A 161 -13.21 -0.51 -8.64
N VAL A 162 -14.23 -1.23 -8.17
CA VAL A 162 -14.06 -2.35 -7.25
C VAL A 162 -14.64 -3.59 -7.89
N TYR A 163 -13.90 -4.68 -7.84
CA TYR A 163 -14.29 -5.98 -8.36
C TYR A 163 -14.31 -6.99 -7.22
N ALA A 164 -15.44 -7.65 -6.99
CA ALA A 164 -15.61 -8.64 -5.93
C ALA A 164 -16.49 -9.80 -6.43
N GLY A 165 -15.91 -10.99 -6.60
CA GLY A 165 -16.60 -12.10 -7.23
C GLY A 165 -17.12 -11.73 -8.63
N SER A 166 -18.43 -11.72 -8.81
CA SER A 166 -19.09 -11.28 -10.06
C SER A 166 -19.54 -9.82 -10.04
N GLU A 167 -19.37 -9.12 -8.92
CA GLU A 167 -19.79 -7.72 -8.77
C GLU A 167 -18.75 -6.75 -9.28
N ARG A 168 -19.24 -5.66 -9.86
CA ARG A 168 -18.44 -4.49 -10.22
C ARG A 168 -19.10 -3.25 -9.67
N ILE A 169 -18.41 -2.55 -8.79
CA ILE A 169 -18.85 -1.30 -8.19
C ILE A 169 -18.02 -0.16 -8.79
N VAL A 170 -18.65 0.98 -9.06
CA VAL A 170 -17.99 2.19 -9.59
C VAL A 170 -18.40 3.37 -8.72
N ILE A 171 -17.40 3.98 -8.07
CA ILE A 171 -17.61 5.09 -7.13
C ILE A 171 -16.94 6.33 -7.66
N SER A 172 -17.74 7.40 -7.81
CA SER A 172 -17.21 8.71 -8.17
C SER A 172 -16.36 9.30 -7.05
N VAL A 173 -15.23 9.90 -7.40
CA VAL A 173 -14.38 10.61 -6.46
C VAL A 173 -14.86 12.04 -6.22
N PRO A 174 -14.61 12.64 -5.05
CA PRO A 174 -14.87 14.05 -4.82
C PRO A 174 -14.09 14.93 -5.81
N LEU A 175 -14.76 15.93 -6.39
CA LEU A 175 -14.08 16.89 -7.26
C LEU A 175 -13.19 17.82 -6.43
N ILE A 176 -11.92 17.94 -6.83
CA ILE A 176 -10.95 18.86 -6.23
C ILE A 176 -10.51 19.81 -7.35
N GLU A 177 -10.72 21.11 -7.17
CA GLU A 177 -10.51 22.13 -8.23
C GLU A 177 -9.02 22.26 -8.65
N SER A 178 -8.10 22.06 -7.72
CA SER A 178 -6.67 22.08 -8.02
C SER A 178 -5.91 21.13 -7.12
N VAL A 179 -5.09 20.26 -7.71
CA VAL A 179 -4.20 19.35 -7.00
C VAL A 179 -2.77 19.66 -7.44
N THR A 180 -1.95 20.11 -6.50
CA THR A 180 -0.53 20.43 -6.76
C THR A 180 0.41 19.28 -6.45
N ASP A 181 0.04 18.43 -5.49
CA ASP A 181 0.82 17.27 -5.06
C ASP A 181 -0.11 16.10 -4.71
N THR A 182 0.05 14.98 -5.42
CA THR A 182 -0.70 13.76 -5.20
C THR A 182 -0.01 12.74 -4.29
N THR A 183 1.14 13.09 -3.71
CA THR A 183 1.94 12.19 -2.86
C THR A 183 1.11 11.73 -1.65
N GLY A 184 1.04 10.42 -1.43
CA GLY A 184 0.30 9.81 -0.32
C GLY A 184 -1.21 9.73 -0.51
N ALA A 185 -1.78 10.18 -1.65
CA ALA A 185 -3.23 10.04 -1.91
C ALA A 185 -3.66 8.57 -1.96
N GLY A 186 -2.81 7.69 -2.52
CA GLY A 186 -3.02 6.25 -2.52
C GLY A 186 -3.02 5.65 -1.11
N ASP A 187 -2.06 6.07 -0.28
CA ASP A 187 -1.96 5.61 1.12
C ASP A 187 -3.14 6.10 1.95
N ALA A 188 -3.55 7.37 1.78
CA ALA A 188 -4.72 7.92 2.44
C ALA A 188 -6.01 7.20 2.02
N PHE A 189 -6.15 6.87 0.73
CA PHE A 189 -7.25 6.05 0.25
C PHE A 189 -7.25 4.68 0.92
N ALA A 190 -6.11 3.98 0.93
CA ALA A 190 -5.97 2.67 1.55
C ALA A 190 -6.34 2.72 3.04
N ALA A 191 -5.83 3.73 3.76
CA ALA A 191 -6.17 3.94 5.17
C ALA A 191 -7.69 4.12 5.37
N GLY A 192 -8.33 5.00 4.60
CA GLY A 192 -9.77 5.24 4.69
C GLY A 192 -10.60 4.01 4.36
N TYR A 193 -10.22 3.27 3.31
CA TYR A 193 -10.89 2.04 2.89
C TYR A 193 -10.78 0.93 3.93
N LEU A 194 -9.56 0.68 4.44
CA LEU A 194 -9.29 -0.43 5.35
C LEU A 194 -9.82 -0.18 6.77
N THR A 195 -9.87 1.08 7.22
CA THR A 195 -10.37 1.45 8.55
C THR A 195 -11.88 1.62 8.60
N ALA A 196 -12.58 1.56 7.46
CA ALA A 196 -14.05 1.60 7.45
C ALA A 196 -14.70 0.40 8.18
N GLY A 197 -13.93 -0.67 8.44
CA GLY A 197 -14.39 -1.84 9.18
C GLY A 197 -15.33 -2.75 8.38
N ASP A 198 -16.29 -3.39 9.06
CA ASP A 198 -17.24 -4.35 8.47
C ASP A 198 -18.44 -3.66 7.78
N VAL A 199 -18.15 -2.66 6.97
CA VAL A 199 -19.16 -2.02 6.10
C VAL A 199 -19.15 -2.67 4.70
N ASP A 200 -20.16 -2.37 3.90
CA ASP A 200 -20.14 -2.83 2.50
C ASP A 200 -19.00 -2.18 1.69
N LEU A 201 -18.68 -2.79 0.55
CA LEU A 201 -17.58 -2.35 -0.32
C LEU A 201 -17.77 -0.92 -0.85
N GLU A 202 -19.02 -0.50 -1.06
CA GLU A 202 -19.35 0.85 -1.52
C GLU A 202 -18.99 1.87 -0.44
N GLN A 203 -19.42 1.66 0.80
CA GLN A 203 -19.12 2.54 1.92
C GLN A 203 -17.62 2.59 2.22
N ALA A 204 -16.92 1.45 2.19
CA ALA A 204 -15.47 1.40 2.34
C ALA A 204 -14.76 2.20 1.25
N THR A 205 -15.21 2.08 -0.02
CA THR A 205 -14.62 2.82 -1.14
C THR A 205 -14.87 4.33 -1.00
N VAL A 206 -16.08 4.73 -0.59
CA VAL A 206 -16.40 6.13 -0.31
C VAL A 206 -15.51 6.69 0.80
N ALA A 207 -15.29 5.94 1.89
CA ALA A 207 -14.39 6.34 2.97
C ALA A 207 -12.95 6.53 2.48
N GLY A 208 -12.46 5.64 1.62
CA GLY A 208 -11.16 5.77 0.95
C GLY A 208 -11.08 7.05 0.10
N CYS A 209 -12.07 7.30 -0.76
CA CYS A 209 -12.14 8.51 -1.58
C CYS A 209 -12.13 9.79 -0.72
N GLN A 210 -12.88 9.80 0.37
CA GLN A 210 -12.94 10.94 1.29
C GLN A 210 -11.62 11.16 2.03
N ALA A 211 -10.91 10.10 2.42
CA ALA A 211 -9.62 10.20 3.08
C ALA A 211 -8.57 10.79 2.13
N ALA A 212 -8.51 10.30 0.89
CA ALA A 212 -7.65 10.86 -0.15
C ALA A 212 -7.98 12.33 -0.44
N ALA A 213 -9.26 12.68 -0.59
CA ALA A 213 -9.69 14.05 -0.83
C ALA A 213 -9.28 15.00 0.31
N ARG A 214 -9.46 14.58 1.57
CA ARG A 214 -9.01 15.37 2.74
C ARG A 214 -7.50 15.65 2.71
N LEU A 215 -6.68 14.64 2.37
CA LEU A 215 -5.24 14.83 2.26
C LEU A 215 -4.88 15.85 1.18
N LEU A 216 -5.49 15.71 -0.01
CA LEU A 216 -5.21 16.58 -1.16
C LEU A 216 -5.68 18.02 -0.97
N THR A 217 -6.73 18.25 -0.19
CA THR A 217 -7.25 19.60 0.10
C THR A 217 -6.54 20.28 1.27
N ALA A 218 -5.78 19.54 2.08
CA ALA A 218 -5.02 20.09 3.22
C ALA A 218 -3.63 20.61 2.81
N ARG A 219 -3.23 20.49 1.56
CA ARG A 219 -1.94 20.89 0.97
C ARG A 219 -2.11 22.07 0.03
#